data_4fdd77825f75722572dbc5ee943209d2
#
_entry.id   4fdd77825f75722572dbc5ee943209d2
#
_cell.length_a   1.000
_cell.length_b   1.000
_cell.length_c   1.000
_cell.angle_alpha   90.00
_cell.angle_beta   90.00
_cell.angle_gamma   90.00
#
_symmetry.space_group_name_H-M   'P 1'
#
loop_
_entity.id
_entity.type
_entity.pdbx_description
1 polymer ?
#
loop_
_entity_poly.entity_id
_entity_poly.type
_entity_poly.pdbx_seq_one_letter_code
_entity_poly.pdbx_strand_id
1 'polypeptide(L)'
;MTSGPPPPPRQPDLDDDIVLLAAFLLSSGHGLLDEPPAYGPARCADGARRALELLDTHGTPDPALTRVREQLENAMCGSMADVDLPSLLRTTCDQVLDVVMARRAGASRLL
;
A
#
# COMPACT_ATOMS: atom_id res chain seq x y z
N MET A 1 -26.61 29.07 25.95
CA MET A 1 -26.35 27.79 25.29
C MET A 1 -24.88 27.44 25.39
N THR A 2 -24.57 26.48 26.17
CA THR A 2 -23.18 26.00 26.26
C THR A 2 -22.97 24.96 25.20
N SER A 3 -22.20 25.32 24.19
CA SER A 3 -21.63 24.33 23.31
C SER A 3 -20.63 23.54 24.15
N GLY A 4 -20.69 22.21 24.13
CA GLY A 4 -19.68 21.39 24.77
C GLY A 4 -18.29 21.64 24.18
N PRO A 5 -17.24 21.06 24.79
CA PRO A 5 -15.91 21.20 24.23
C PRO A 5 -15.89 20.72 22.78
N PRO A 6 -15.06 21.34 21.91
CA PRO A 6 -14.98 20.87 20.54
C PRO A 6 -14.57 19.40 20.53
N PRO A 7 -15.10 18.61 19.58
CA PRO A 7 -14.68 17.21 19.47
C PRO A 7 -13.18 17.13 19.25
N PRO A 8 -12.49 16.08 19.76
CA PRO A 8 -11.07 15.91 19.50
C PRO A 8 -10.83 15.84 18.01
N PRO A 9 -9.63 16.25 17.53
CA PRO A 9 -9.32 16.12 16.13
C PRO A 9 -9.54 14.67 15.68
N ARG A 10 -10.20 14.52 14.53
CA ARG A 10 -10.53 13.21 14.00
C ARG A 10 -9.24 12.45 13.71
N GLN A 11 -9.06 11.30 14.34
CA GLN A 11 -7.96 10.41 14.06
C GLN A 11 -8.18 9.79 12.67
N PRO A 12 -7.08 9.46 11.93
CA PRO A 12 -7.25 8.72 10.69
C PRO A 12 -8.08 7.46 10.94
N ASP A 13 -9.17 7.34 10.21
CA ASP A 13 -10.09 6.22 10.36
C ASP A 13 -9.70 5.13 9.34
N LEU A 14 -9.42 3.94 9.82
CA LEU A 14 -9.07 2.81 8.97
C LEU A 14 -10.17 2.53 7.95
N ASP A 15 -11.43 2.60 8.36
CA ASP A 15 -12.54 2.35 7.46
C ASP A 15 -12.57 3.35 6.31
N ASP A 16 -12.39 4.64 6.60
CA ASP A 16 -12.33 5.68 5.58
C ASP A 16 -11.15 5.46 4.64
N ASP A 17 -9.99 5.10 5.18
CA ASP A 17 -8.81 4.87 4.36
C ASP A 17 -8.95 3.63 3.47
N ILE A 18 -9.62 2.59 3.95
CA ILE A 18 -9.92 1.41 3.12
C ILE A 18 -10.86 1.79 1.98
N VAL A 19 -11.88 2.61 2.25
CA VAL A 19 -12.80 3.09 1.21
C VAL A 19 -12.04 3.92 0.17
N LEU A 20 -11.13 4.77 0.61
CA LEU A 20 -10.31 5.56 -0.30
C LEU A 20 -9.40 4.66 -1.15
N LEU A 21 -8.84 3.60 -0.58
CA LEU A 21 -8.04 2.64 -1.35
C LEU A 21 -8.91 1.93 -2.39
N ALA A 22 -10.12 1.52 -2.01
CA ALA A 22 -11.05 0.90 -2.95
C ALA A 22 -11.40 1.86 -4.09
N ALA A 23 -11.67 3.13 -3.76
CA ALA A 23 -11.95 4.15 -4.77
C ALA A 23 -10.76 4.34 -5.72
N PHE A 24 -9.55 4.36 -5.18
CA PHE A 24 -8.33 4.46 -5.99
C PHE A 24 -8.21 3.30 -6.96
N LEU A 25 -8.42 2.06 -6.48
CA LEU A 25 -8.29 0.87 -7.32
C LEU A 25 -9.36 0.84 -8.41
N LEU A 26 -10.59 1.18 -8.08
CA LEU A 26 -11.69 1.19 -9.05
C LEU A 26 -11.50 2.29 -10.10
N SER A 27 -11.10 3.49 -9.67
CA SER A 27 -10.83 4.60 -10.58
C SER A 27 -9.64 4.30 -11.49
N SER A 28 -8.60 3.68 -10.94
CA SER A 28 -7.43 3.27 -11.71
C SER A 28 -7.81 2.23 -12.75
N GLY A 29 -8.60 1.22 -12.36
CA GLY A 29 -9.05 0.20 -13.30
C GLY A 29 -9.86 0.80 -14.43
N HIS A 30 -10.78 1.71 -14.12
CA HIS A 30 -11.59 2.40 -15.12
C HIS A 30 -10.72 3.21 -16.07
N GLY A 31 -9.77 3.99 -15.54
CA GLY A 31 -8.85 4.79 -16.36
C GLY A 31 -7.96 3.93 -17.25
N LEU A 32 -7.52 2.77 -16.74
CA LEU A 32 -6.63 1.87 -17.49
C LEU A 32 -7.29 1.29 -18.75
N LEU A 33 -8.62 1.33 -18.85
CA LEU A 33 -9.30 0.87 -20.06
C LEU A 33 -8.91 1.74 -21.29
N ASP A 34 -8.58 3.01 -21.05
CA ASP A 34 -8.22 3.97 -22.08
C ASP A 34 -6.73 4.33 -22.10
N GLU A 35 -5.93 3.76 -21.18
CA GLU A 35 -4.51 4.03 -21.07
C GLU A 35 -3.69 2.91 -21.71
N PRO A 36 -2.41 3.18 -22.07
CA PRO A 36 -1.53 2.13 -22.57
C PRO A 36 -1.38 0.99 -21.55
N PRO A 37 -1.31 -0.27 -22.03
CA PRO A 37 -1.19 -1.43 -21.12
C PRO A 37 0.01 -1.35 -20.16
N ALA A 38 1.06 -0.62 -20.52
CA ALA A 38 2.25 -0.47 -19.66
C ALA A 38 1.94 0.22 -18.33
N TYR A 39 0.82 0.95 -18.20
CA TYR A 39 0.48 1.65 -16.97
C TYR A 39 -0.13 0.73 -15.90
N GLY A 40 -0.60 -0.46 -16.27
CA GLY A 40 -1.20 -1.41 -15.32
C GLY A 40 -0.26 -1.79 -14.19
N PRO A 41 0.96 -2.27 -14.49
CA PRO A 41 1.91 -2.63 -13.44
C PRO A 41 2.26 -1.47 -12.50
N ALA A 42 2.42 -0.26 -13.01
CA ALA A 42 2.69 0.91 -12.18
C ALA A 42 1.52 1.21 -11.23
N ARG A 43 0.28 1.08 -11.69
CA ARG A 43 -0.91 1.25 -10.85
C ARG A 43 -0.99 0.19 -9.77
N CYS A 44 -0.61 -1.05 -10.07
CA CYS A 44 -0.57 -2.12 -9.07
C CYS A 44 0.49 -1.82 -8.00
N ALA A 45 1.65 -1.33 -8.40
CA ALA A 45 2.69 -0.94 -7.45
C ALA A 45 2.21 0.18 -6.52
N ASP A 46 1.51 1.18 -7.06
CA ASP A 46 0.96 2.26 -6.25
C ASP A 46 -0.13 1.77 -5.30
N GLY A 47 -0.97 0.83 -5.75
CA GLY A 47 -1.96 0.20 -4.89
C GLY A 47 -1.33 -0.54 -3.73
N ALA A 48 -0.25 -1.30 -3.98
CA ALA A 48 0.48 -1.99 -2.94
C ALA A 48 1.10 -1.01 -1.94
N ARG A 49 1.69 0.08 -2.42
CA ARG A 49 2.25 1.13 -1.56
C ARG A 49 1.19 1.69 -0.62
N ARG A 50 0.00 1.98 -1.15
CA ARG A 50 -1.11 2.52 -0.36
C ARG A 50 -1.59 1.53 0.69
N ALA A 51 -1.66 0.24 0.34
CA ALA A 51 -2.05 -0.79 1.30
C ALA A 51 -1.03 -0.91 2.44
N LEU A 52 0.27 -0.86 2.13
CA LEU A 52 1.33 -0.92 3.14
C LEU A 52 1.34 0.34 4.02
N GLU A 53 0.99 1.49 3.47
CA GLU A 53 0.83 2.72 4.25
C GLU A 53 -0.30 2.58 5.28
N LEU A 54 -1.38 1.90 4.94
CA LEU A 54 -2.46 1.61 5.89
C LEU A 54 -1.95 0.78 7.06
N LEU A 55 -1.10 -0.19 6.80
CA LEU A 55 -0.52 -1.02 7.85
C LEU A 55 0.34 -0.18 8.79
N ASP A 56 1.18 0.71 8.24
CA ASP A 56 2.03 1.59 9.06
C ASP A 56 1.22 2.59 9.87
N THR A 57 0.09 3.06 9.34
CA THR A 57 -0.75 4.08 9.99
C THR A 57 -1.68 3.47 11.04
N HIS A 58 -2.30 2.33 10.75
CA HIS A 58 -3.39 1.77 11.56
C HIS A 58 -3.06 0.45 12.22
N GLY A 59 -2.10 -0.29 11.67
CA GLY A 59 -1.76 -1.62 12.17
C GLY A 59 -0.48 -1.63 12.98
N THR A 60 0.09 -2.82 13.09
CA THR A 60 1.40 -3.00 13.71
C THR A 60 2.47 -2.90 12.62
N PRO A 61 3.31 -1.86 12.65
CA PRO A 61 4.37 -1.72 11.66
C PRO A 61 5.30 -2.92 11.65
N ASP A 62 5.66 -3.37 10.46
CA ASP A 62 6.62 -4.45 10.25
C ASP A 62 7.81 -3.85 9.49
N PRO A 63 9.03 -3.88 10.05
CA PRO A 63 10.17 -3.23 9.40
C PRO A 63 10.42 -3.71 7.97
N ALA A 64 10.19 -5.00 7.69
CA ALA A 64 10.37 -5.54 6.35
C ALA A 64 9.35 -4.95 5.37
N LEU A 65 8.09 -4.82 5.78
CA LEU A 65 7.03 -4.24 4.95
C LEU A 65 7.19 -2.72 4.80
N THR A 66 7.62 -2.03 5.85
CA THR A 66 7.92 -0.60 5.78
C THR A 66 9.01 -0.34 4.74
N ARG A 67 10.03 -1.21 4.70
CA ARG A 67 11.09 -1.11 3.70
C ARG A 67 10.55 -1.29 2.27
N VAL A 68 9.63 -2.23 2.06
CA VAL A 68 8.97 -2.40 0.77
C VAL A 68 8.22 -1.14 0.37
N ARG A 69 7.44 -0.57 1.30
CA ARG A 69 6.71 0.67 1.06
C ARG A 69 7.66 1.80 0.65
N GLU A 70 8.78 1.95 1.35
CA GLU A 70 9.77 2.98 1.04
C GLU A 70 10.39 2.78 -0.34
N GLN A 71 10.70 1.54 -0.72
CA GLN A 71 11.21 1.23 -2.06
C GLN A 71 10.22 1.64 -3.14
N LEU A 72 8.93 1.35 -2.94
CA LEU A 72 7.88 1.73 -3.88
C LEU A 72 7.73 3.25 -3.96
N GLU A 73 7.75 3.94 -2.82
CA GLU A 73 7.66 5.40 -2.77
C GLU A 73 8.83 6.06 -3.49
N ASN A 74 10.05 5.59 -3.26
CA ASN A 74 11.23 6.14 -3.90
C ASN A 74 11.17 5.98 -5.42
N ALA A 75 10.67 4.85 -5.90
CA ALA A 75 10.51 4.62 -7.33
C ALA A 75 9.47 5.57 -7.94
N MET A 76 8.40 5.85 -7.21
CA MET A 76 7.30 6.69 -7.70
C MET A 76 7.57 8.18 -7.60
N CYS A 77 8.42 8.60 -6.64
CA CYS A 77 8.77 10.00 -6.47
C CYS A 77 9.85 10.46 -7.45
N GLY A 78 10.58 9.52 -8.07
CA GLY A 78 11.57 9.83 -9.08
C GLY A 78 11.00 9.82 -10.49
N SER A 79 11.88 9.88 -11.49
CA SER A 79 11.46 9.74 -12.88
C SER A 79 11.07 8.28 -13.15
N MET A 80 9.84 8.05 -13.52
CA MET A 80 9.36 6.71 -13.86
C MET A 80 10.09 6.13 -15.08
N ALA A 81 10.67 6.99 -15.92
CA ALA A 81 11.43 6.55 -17.07
C ALA A 81 12.73 5.82 -16.68
N ASP A 82 13.26 6.12 -15.50
CA ASP A 82 14.51 5.52 -15.00
C ASP A 82 14.27 4.29 -14.13
N VAL A 83 13.00 3.92 -13.88
CA VAL A 83 12.66 2.79 -13.00
C VAL A 83 12.61 1.50 -13.82
N ASP A 84 13.38 0.51 -13.37
CA ASP A 84 13.24 -0.86 -13.86
C ASP A 84 12.06 -1.51 -13.16
N LEU A 85 10.87 -1.27 -13.69
CA LEU A 85 9.62 -1.72 -13.08
C LEU A 85 9.53 -3.25 -12.93
N PRO A 86 9.93 -4.05 -13.93
CA PRO A 86 9.93 -5.50 -13.75
C PRO A 86 10.78 -5.98 -12.59
N SER A 87 11.99 -5.42 -12.42
CA SER A 87 12.86 -5.78 -11.29
C SER A 87 12.30 -5.31 -9.97
N LEU A 88 11.75 -4.10 -9.92
CA LEU A 88 11.12 -3.56 -8.72
C LEU A 88 9.97 -4.47 -8.26
N LEU A 89 9.08 -4.83 -9.17
CA LEU A 89 7.94 -5.68 -8.86
C LEU A 89 8.37 -7.06 -8.40
N ARG A 90 9.37 -7.66 -9.05
CA ARG A 90 9.89 -8.97 -8.65
C ARG A 90 10.47 -8.91 -7.24
N THR A 91 11.34 -7.95 -6.98
CA THR A 91 12.01 -7.80 -5.69
C THR A 91 11.01 -7.56 -4.57
N THR A 92 10.09 -6.61 -4.75
CA THR A 92 9.12 -6.28 -3.72
C THR A 92 8.11 -7.39 -3.50
N CYS A 93 7.70 -8.09 -4.56
CA CYS A 93 6.83 -9.26 -4.45
C CYS A 93 7.49 -10.36 -3.62
N ASP A 94 8.75 -10.67 -3.89
CA ASP A 94 9.48 -11.69 -3.12
C ASP A 94 9.59 -11.30 -1.65
N GLN A 95 9.87 -10.03 -1.36
CA GLN A 95 9.98 -9.54 0.01
C GLN A 95 8.65 -9.67 0.76
N VAL A 96 7.53 -9.33 0.13
CA VAL A 96 6.20 -9.45 0.75
C VAL A 96 5.86 -10.92 0.96
N LEU A 97 6.14 -11.78 -0.02
CA LEU A 97 5.89 -13.21 0.10
C LEU A 97 6.70 -13.83 1.25
N ASP A 98 7.93 -13.40 1.45
CA ASP A 98 8.74 -13.88 2.58
C ASP A 98 8.06 -13.56 3.92
N VAL A 99 7.48 -12.36 4.05
CA VAL A 99 6.74 -11.98 5.26
C VAL A 99 5.50 -12.85 5.43
N VAL A 100 4.75 -13.08 4.35
CA VAL A 100 3.55 -13.92 4.38
C VAL A 100 3.91 -15.34 4.82
N MET A 101 4.96 -15.91 4.26
CA MET A 101 5.39 -17.26 4.60
C MET A 101 5.86 -17.35 6.06
N ALA A 102 6.60 -16.36 6.53
CA ALA A 102 7.04 -16.32 7.92
C ALA A 102 5.85 -16.23 8.88
N ARG A 103 4.84 -15.43 8.57
CA ARG A 103 3.63 -15.32 9.40
C ARG A 103 2.84 -16.61 9.43
N ARG A 104 2.72 -17.32 8.29
CA ARG A 104 2.03 -18.61 8.21
C ARG A 104 2.78 -19.67 8.99
N ALA A 105 4.10 -19.72 8.92
CA ALA A 105 4.91 -20.64 9.69
C ALA A 105 4.76 -20.40 11.19
N GLY A 106 4.75 -19.12 11.63
CA GLY A 106 4.51 -18.74 13.01
C GLY A 106 3.13 -19.15 13.51
N ALA A 107 2.09 -18.95 12.68
CA ALA A 107 0.73 -19.35 13.03
C ALA A 107 0.60 -20.87 13.17
N SER A 108 1.26 -21.64 12.29
CA SER A 108 1.26 -23.11 12.37
C SER A 108 1.91 -23.62 13.65
N ARG A 109 2.93 -22.92 14.16
CA ARG A 109 3.61 -23.32 15.39
C ARG A 109 2.77 -23.08 16.64
N LEU A 110 1.82 -22.14 16.56
CA LEU A 110 0.94 -21.81 17.68
C LEU A 110 -0.25 -22.78 17.80
N LEU A 111 -0.48 -23.56 16.78
CA LEU A 111 -1.51 -24.60 16.79
C LEU A 111 -0.92 -25.93 17.23
#